data_413d340c74077b5c4cb823f67e98370f
#
_entry.id   413d340c74077b5c4cb823f67e98370f
#
_cell.length_a   1.000
_cell.length_b   1.000
_cell.length_c   1.000
_cell.angle_alpha   90.00
_cell.angle_beta   90.00
_cell.angle_gamma   90.00
#
_symmetry.space_group_name_H-M   'P 1'
#
loop_
_entity.id
_entity.type
_entity.pdbx_description
1 polymer ?
#
loop_
_entity_poly.entity_id
_entity_poly.type
_entity_poly.pdbx_seq_one_letter_code
_entity_poly.pdbx_strand_id
1 'polypeptide(L)'
;MNVVLAELGKLRRYSTVKAALLVTVLAALYGFAPALARDGVQKTFPLVMNNLLESNCIYFFPAMIVLIGGCMARREYTDDTLKNLLTVPLSLRRLLLGKLAVLFFMTAGFSVLSFLLGTALCFALGLPDAALPALAEWLARIVAGNLLVFVAVLPLTLLASLFVEGVYACTAAAFVYGFFASMEAAMLNYYPAKAVLILVDPRCGVGYDFVHYSPASAVLTLLAVLLGSAVLFALVHPGQGLNKVKSPKKATLAKGW
;
A
#
# COMPACT_ATOMS: atom_id res chain seq x y z
N MET A 1 9.16 0.51 26.51
CA MET A 1 9.48 -0.36 25.34
C MET A 1 8.73 0.20 24.15
N ASN A 2 9.45 0.56 23.08
CA ASN A 2 8.82 1.21 21.92
C ASN A 2 7.89 0.22 21.21
N VAL A 3 6.59 0.51 21.16
CA VAL A 3 5.55 -0.30 20.50
C VAL A 3 5.97 -0.65 19.06
N VAL A 4 6.58 0.28 18.35
CA VAL A 4 7.07 0.10 16.97
C VAL A 4 8.14 -1.01 16.88
N LEU A 5 9.12 -1.04 17.79
CA LEU A 5 10.16 -2.08 17.79
C LEU A 5 9.60 -3.48 18.10
N ALA A 6 8.62 -3.55 19.01
CA ALA A 6 7.93 -4.79 19.31
C ALA A 6 7.15 -5.33 18.11
N GLU A 7 6.45 -4.44 17.38
CA GLU A 7 5.71 -4.80 16.17
C GLU A 7 6.65 -5.21 15.02
N LEU A 8 7.78 -4.51 14.81
CA LEU A 8 8.80 -4.89 13.83
C LEU A 8 9.39 -6.28 14.11
N GLY A 9 9.62 -6.61 15.39
CA GLY A 9 10.11 -7.95 15.78
C GLY A 9 9.12 -9.08 15.45
N LYS A 10 7.83 -8.82 15.56
CA LYS A 10 6.77 -9.78 15.19
C LYS A 10 6.72 -10.03 13.68
N LEU A 11 6.99 -9.00 12.84
CA LEU A 11 6.89 -9.07 11.39
C LEU A 11 7.82 -10.10 10.76
N ARG A 12 9.01 -10.33 11.31
CA ARG A 12 9.99 -11.31 10.79
C ARG A 12 9.41 -12.72 10.67
N ARG A 13 8.37 -13.04 11.46
CA ARG A 13 7.69 -14.36 11.47
C ARG A 13 6.42 -14.39 10.64
N TYR A 14 6.04 -13.29 9.98
CA TYR A 14 4.77 -13.20 9.28
C TYR A 14 4.88 -13.66 7.83
N SER A 15 3.99 -14.57 7.43
CA SER A 15 3.82 -14.99 6.04
C SER A 15 3.40 -13.83 5.13
N THR A 16 2.71 -12.81 5.68
CA THR A 16 2.32 -11.59 4.97
C THR A 16 3.51 -10.78 4.46
N VAL A 17 4.64 -10.77 5.18
CA VAL A 17 5.87 -10.10 4.71
C VAL A 17 6.46 -10.83 3.50
N LYS A 18 6.41 -12.17 3.51
CA LYS A 18 6.84 -12.99 2.35
C LYS A 18 5.93 -12.75 1.15
N ALA A 19 4.61 -12.65 1.38
CA ALA A 19 3.65 -12.29 0.33
C ALA A 19 3.92 -10.89 -0.24
N ALA A 20 4.20 -9.90 0.61
CA ALA A 20 4.55 -8.54 0.18
C ALA A 20 5.83 -8.51 -0.65
N LEU A 21 6.85 -9.29 -0.26
CA LEU A 21 8.07 -9.43 -1.03
C LEU A 21 7.80 -10.03 -2.42
N LEU A 22 6.98 -11.07 -2.49
CA LEU A 22 6.55 -11.66 -3.77
C LEU A 22 5.81 -10.64 -4.63
N VAL A 23 4.87 -9.88 -4.06
CA VAL A 23 4.14 -8.82 -4.77
C VAL A 23 5.10 -7.75 -5.29
N THR A 24 6.12 -7.36 -4.52
CA THR A 24 7.13 -6.38 -4.96
C THR A 24 7.99 -6.91 -6.12
N VAL A 25 8.34 -8.20 -6.12
CA VAL A 25 9.04 -8.83 -7.25
C VAL A 25 8.15 -8.86 -8.49
N LEU A 26 6.87 -9.24 -8.33
CA LEU A 26 5.90 -9.23 -9.43
C LEU A 26 5.69 -7.82 -9.99
N ALA A 27 5.65 -6.80 -9.14
CA ALA A 27 5.55 -5.39 -9.56
C ALA A 27 6.76 -4.97 -10.40
N ALA A 28 7.98 -5.35 -9.99
CA ALA A 28 9.20 -5.05 -10.73
C ALA A 28 9.20 -5.76 -12.10
N LEU A 29 8.80 -7.02 -12.15
CA LEU A 29 8.69 -7.77 -13.41
C LEU A 29 7.63 -7.19 -14.33
N TYR A 30 6.47 -6.80 -13.79
CA TYR A 30 5.39 -6.20 -14.58
C TYR A 30 5.79 -4.83 -15.14
N GLY A 31 6.37 -3.94 -14.31
CA GLY A 31 6.87 -2.63 -14.77
C GLY A 31 7.99 -2.74 -15.81
N PHE A 32 8.73 -3.85 -15.77
CA PHE A 32 9.79 -4.14 -16.73
C PHE A 32 9.29 -4.80 -18.03
N ALA A 33 8.13 -5.46 -18.02
CA ALA A 33 7.61 -6.21 -19.18
C ALA A 33 7.55 -5.39 -20.49
N PRO A 34 7.17 -4.10 -20.51
CA PRO A 34 7.19 -3.29 -21.74
C PRO A 34 8.59 -3.10 -22.32
N ALA A 35 9.66 -3.24 -21.54
CA ALA A 35 11.03 -3.18 -22.05
C ALA A 35 11.39 -4.35 -22.97
N LEU A 36 10.69 -5.48 -22.83
CA LEU A 36 10.88 -6.67 -23.65
C LEU A 36 10.06 -6.63 -24.95
N ALA A 37 9.13 -5.70 -25.09
CA ALA A 37 8.28 -5.58 -26.27
C ALA A 37 9.09 -5.12 -27.49
N ARG A 38 8.84 -5.76 -28.65
CA ARG A 38 9.48 -5.42 -29.94
C ARG A 38 8.56 -4.49 -30.75
N ASP A 39 8.31 -3.30 -30.21
CA ASP A 39 7.39 -2.30 -30.78
C ASP A 39 8.10 -1.15 -31.52
N GLY A 40 9.42 -1.24 -31.72
CA GLY A 40 10.23 -0.19 -32.36
C GLY A 40 10.48 1.04 -31.48
N VAL A 41 9.94 1.09 -30.26
CA VAL A 41 10.19 2.20 -29.33
C VAL A 41 11.54 1.99 -28.65
N GLN A 42 12.36 3.05 -28.64
CA GLN A 42 13.64 3.00 -27.93
C GLN A 42 13.41 2.81 -26.43
N LYS A 43 13.96 1.74 -25.89
CA LYS A 43 13.84 1.42 -24.47
C LYS A 43 14.94 2.12 -23.69
N THR A 44 14.55 2.97 -22.73
CA THR A 44 15.46 3.75 -21.88
C THR A 44 15.16 3.47 -20.42
N PHE A 45 16.14 3.73 -19.54
CA PHE A 45 15.97 3.61 -18.10
C PHE A 45 14.78 4.42 -17.57
N PRO A 46 14.59 5.72 -17.94
CA PRO A 46 13.42 6.50 -17.49
C PRO A 46 12.08 5.91 -17.90
N LEU A 47 12.01 5.30 -19.09
CA LEU A 47 10.78 4.64 -19.57
C LEU A 47 10.37 3.49 -18.65
N VAL A 48 11.32 2.63 -18.32
CA VAL A 48 11.06 1.47 -17.45
C VAL A 48 10.74 1.90 -16.03
N MET A 49 11.44 2.91 -15.50
CA MET A 49 11.16 3.43 -14.16
C MET A 49 9.79 4.08 -14.06
N ASN A 50 9.33 4.76 -15.12
CA ASN A 50 7.97 5.29 -15.16
C ASN A 50 6.92 4.18 -15.13
N ASN A 51 7.08 3.14 -15.96
CA ASN A 51 6.17 2.01 -15.97
C ASN A 51 6.15 1.28 -14.61
N LEU A 52 7.31 1.18 -13.93
CA LEU A 52 7.41 0.65 -12.58
C LEU A 52 6.67 1.52 -11.56
N LEU A 53 6.82 2.85 -11.64
CA LEU A 53 6.12 3.80 -10.80
C LEU A 53 4.59 3.67 -10.97
N GLU A 54 4.11 3.70 -12.20
CA GLU A 54 2.69 3.55 -12.52
C GLU A 54 2.13 2.21 -12.01
N SER A 55 2.82 1.10 -12.29
CA SER A 55 2.38 -0.23 -11.86
C SER A 55 2.32 -0.35 -10.33
N ASN A 56 3.30 0.22 -9.64
CA ASN A 56 3.29 0.30 -8.18
C ASN A 56 2.08 1.09 -7.67
N CYS A 57 1.86 2.30 -8.19
CA CYS A 57 0.80 3.19 -7.71
C CYS A 57 -0.60 2.69 -8.05
N ILE A 58 -0.77 2.02 -9.20
CA ILE A 58 -2.08 1.59 -9.71
C ILE A 58 -2.47 0.21 -9.18
N TYR A 59 -1.58 -0.78 -9.25
CA TYR A 59 -1.97 -2.18 -9.04
C TYR A 59 -1.46 -2.77 -7.73
N PHE A 60 -0.15 -2.67 -7.48
CA PHE A 60 0.50 -3.52 -6.49
C PHE A 60 0.49 -2.92 -5.09
N PHE A 61 0.90 -1.68 -4.91
CA PHE A 61 1.02 -1.07 -3.59
C PHE A 61 -0.32 -0.78 -2.91
N PRO A 62 -1.39 -0.33 -3.59
CA PRO A 62 -2.69 -0.15 -2.95
C PRO A 62 -3.18 -1.44 -2.28
N ALA A 63 -3.16 -2.55 -3.01
CA ALA A 63 -3.60 -3.85 -2.50
C ALA A 63 -2.65 -4.38 -1.41
N MET A 64 -1.33 -4.26 -1.60
CA MET A 64 -0.31 -4.72 -0.67
C MET A 64 -0.40 -4.01 0.69
N ILE A 65 -0.54 -2.69 0.69
CA ILE A 65 -0.63 -1.88 1.92
C ILE A 65 -1.87 -2.28 2.73
N VAL A 66 -3.04 -2.38 2.07
CA VAL A 66 -4.29 -2.77 2.73
C VAL A 66 -4.24 -4.20 3.23
N LEU A 67 -3.64 -5.13 2.47
CA LEU A 67 -3.46 -6.52 2.90
C LEU A 67 -2.59 -6.62 4.15
N ILE A 68 -1.42 -6.00 4.15
CA ILE A 68 -0.50 -6.05 5.30
C ILE A 68 -1.16 -5.41 6.51
N GLY A 69 -1.71 -4.20 6.37
CA GLY A 69 -2.37 -3.48 7.47
C GLY A 69 -3.53 -4.25 8.07
N GLY A 70 -4.40 -4.81 7.23
CA GLY A 70 -5.52 -5.64 7.65
C GLY A 70 -5.07 -6.94 8.33
N CYS A 71 -4.05 -7.64 7.78
CA CYS A 71 -3.50 -8.86 8.39
C CYS A 71 -2.81 -8.59 9.73
N MET A 72 -2.12 -7.45 9.87
CA MET A 72 -1.53 -7.04 11.16
C MET A 72 -2.60 -6.80 12.24
N ALA A 73 -3.75 -6.25 11.85
CA ALA A 73 -4.89 -6.10 12.77
C ALA A 73 -5.54 -7.46 13.08
N ARG A 74 -5.86 -8.25 12.03
CA ARG A 74 -6.55 -9.54 12.17
C ARG A 74 -5.85 -10.49 13.14
N ARG A 75 -4.52 -10.56 13.11
CA ARG A 75 -3.75 -11.45 13.98
C ARG A 75 -3.96 -11.20 15.46
N GLU A 76 -4.09 -9.96 15.89
CA GLU A 76 -4.34 -9.67 17.30
C GLU A 76 -5.71 -10.14 17.77
N TYR A 77 -6.68 -10.19 16.85
CA TYR A 77 -8.01 -10.75 17.17
C TYR A 77 -7.97 -12.28 17.21
N THR A 78 -7.21 -12.93 16.30
CA THR A 78 -7.15 -14.42 16.23
C THR A 78 -6.27 -15.04 17.29
N ASP A 79 -5.19 -14.39 17.70
CA ASP A 79 -4.23 -14.93 18.66
C ASP A 79 -4.66 -14.67 20.11
N ASP A 80 -5.90 -14.18 20.37
CA ASP A 80 -6.45 -13.81 21.70
C ASP A 80 -5.53 -12.85 22.50
N THR A 81 -4.53 -12.28 21.84
CA THR A 81 -3.55 -11.36 22.46
C THR A 81 -4.20 -10.05 22.89
N LEU A 82 -5.36 -9.71 22.32
CA LEU A 82 -6.17 -8.55 22.72
C LEU A 82 -6.58 -8.63 24.21
N LYS A 83 -6.91 -9.82 24.72
CA LYS A 83 -7.25 -9.97 26.16
C LYS A 83 -6.06 -9.69 27.06
N ASN A 84 -4.87 -10.12 26.64
CA ASN A 84 -3.63 -9.87 27.37
C ASN A 84 -3.15 -8.41 27.20
N LEU A 85 -3.48 -7.75 26.08
CA LEU A 85 -3.18 -6.33 25.86
C LEU A 85 -4.10 -5.42 26.69
N LEU A 86 -5.33 -5.83 26.98
CA LEU A 86 -6.28 -5.08 27.84
C LEU A 86 -5.85 -5.08 29.31
N THR A 87 -4.95 -5.97 29.74
CA THR A 87 -4.35 -5.93 31.07
C THR A 87 -3.24 -4.88 31.21
N VAL A 88 -2.71 -4.38 30.06
CA VAL A 88 -1.76 -3.27 30.00
C VAL A 88 -2.54 -1.98 29.69
N PRO A 89 -2.29 -0.84 30.36
CA PRO A 89 -3.03 0.42 30.12
C PRO A 89 -2.63 1.09 28.80
N LEU A 90 -2.76 0.36 27.67
CA LEU A 90 -2.52 0.86 26.33
C LEU A 90 -3.87 1.08 25.63
N SER A 91 -4.11 2.30 25.16
CA SER A 91 -5.31 2.59 24.38
C SER A 91 -5.23 1.91 22.99
N LEU A 92 -6.35 1.38 22.50
CA LEU A 92 -6.47 0.77 21.16
C LEU A 92 -5.94 1.72 20.06
N ARG A 93 -6.18 3.02 20.21
CA ARG A 93 -5.68 4.06 19.29
C ARG A 93 -4.15 4.08 19.23
N ARG A 94 -3.47 3.98 20.38
CA ARG A 94 -1.99 3.96 20.43
C ARG A 94 -1.42 2.73 19.76
N LEU A 95 -2.10 1.60 19.87
CA LEU A 95 -1.75 0.36 19.20
C LEU A 95 -1.90 0.48 17.68
N LEU A 96 -3.05 0.98 17.20
CA LEU A 96 -3.30 1.20 15.77
C LEU A 96 -2.30 2.20 15.16
N LEU A 97 -1.97 3.30 15.87
CA LEU A 97 -0.92 4.22 15.43
C LEU A 97 0.44 3.54 15.29
N GLY A 98 0.81 2.68 16.23
CA GLY A 98 2.03 1.89 16.14
C GLY A 98 2.06 1.01 14.90
N LYS A 99 0.94 0.38 14.56
CA LYS A 99 0.81 -0.45 13.34
C LYS A 99 0.90 0.36 12.07
N LEU A 100 0.22 1.51 12.01
CA LEU A 100 0.30 2.41 10.85
C LEU A 100 1.72 2.94 10.64
N ALA A 101 2.44 3.28 11.73
CA ALA A 101 3.83 3.68 11.64
C ALA A 101 4.73 2.55 11.10
N VAL A 102 4.56 1.32 11.58
CA VAL A 102 5.29 0.16 11.05
C VAL A 102 4.96 -0.08 9.58
N LEU A 103 3.68 0.01 9.20
CA LEU A 103 3.24 -0.14 7.82
C LEU A 103 3.84 0.94 6.90
N PHE A 104 3.95 2.18 7.38
CA PHE A 104 4.60 3.28 6.67
C PHE A 104 6.09 2.96 6.39
N PHE A 105 6.85 2.52 7.40
CA PHE A 105 8.24 2.14 7.21
C PHE A 105 8.41 0.91 6.31
N MET A 106 7.49 -0.05 6.39
CA MET A 106 7.49 -1.19 5.47
C MET A 106 7.23 -0.75 4.02
N THR A 107 6.27 0.15 3.81
CA THR A 107 5.99 0.72 2.48
C THR A 107 7.23 1.40 1.92
N ALA A 108 7.93 2.21 2.72
CA ALA A 108 9.18 2.82 2.30
C ALA A 108 10.26 1.77 1.95
N GLY A 109 10.42 0.75 2.78
CA GLY A 109 11.38 -0.33 2.53
C GLY A 109 11.09 -1.13 1.26
N PHE A 110 9.82 -1.49 1.03
CA PHE A 110 9.41 -2.18 -0.21
C PHE A 110 9.51 -1.27 -1.44
N SER A 111 9.35 0.05 -1.29
CA SER A 111 9.55 1.01 -2.38
C SER A 111 11.01 1.06 -2.83
N VAL A 112 11.94 1.11 -1.88
CA VAL A 112 13.38 1.03 -2.17
C VAL A 112 13.72 -0.32 -2.81
N LEU A 113 13.19 -1.42 -2.30
CA LEU A 113 13.39 -2.75 -2.88
C LEU A 113 12.86 -2.82 -4.32
N SER A 114 11.64 -2.30 -4.58
CA SER A 114 11.06 -2.24 -5.93
C SER A 114 11.95 -1.46 -6.90
N PHE A 115 12.47 -0.30 -6.48
CA PHE A 115 13.42 0.48 -7.26
C PHE A 115 14.71 -0.30 -7.55
N LEU A 116 15.31 -0.94 -6.54
CA LEU A 116 16.55 -1.72 -6.70
C LEU A 116 16.34 -2.88 -7.67
N LEU A 117 15.23 -3.60 -7.59
CA LEU A 117 14.90 -4.69 -8.51
C LEU A 117 14.73 -4.18 -9.94
N GLY A 118 13.96 -3.11 -10.14
CA GLY A 118 13.78 -2.48 -11.45
C GLY A 118 15.10 -1.99 -12.05
N THR A 119 15.93 -1.33 -11.24
CA THR A 119 17.26 -0.85 -11.65
C THR A 119 18.18 -2.02 -12.03
N ALA A 120 18.20 -3.10 -11.24
CA ALA A 120 18.99 -4.30 -11.54
C ALA A 120 18.58 -4.92 -12.89
N LEU A 121 17.28 -4.98 -13.18
CA LEU A 121 16.76 -5.47 -14.46
C LEU A 121 17.16 -4.55 -15.63
N CYS A 122 17.13 -3.23 -15.43
CA CYS A 122 17.60 -2.27 -16.46
C CYS A 122 19.09 -2.44 -16.76
N PHE A 123 19.94 -2.60 -15.74
CA PHE A 123 21.37 -2.83 -15.93
C PHE A 123 21.64 -4.18 -16.58
N ALA A 124 20.88 -5.23 -16.26
CA ALA A 124 21.01 -6.54 -16.90
C ALA A 124 20.77 -6.51 -18.42
N LEU A 125 19.92 -5.61 -18.90
CA LEU A 125 19.69 -5.38 -20.34
C LEU A 125 20.57 -4.28 -20.96
N GLY A 126 21.42 -3.60 -20.17
CA GLY A 126 22.27 -2.52 -20.66
C GLY A 126 21.47 -1.32 -21.18
N LEU A 127 20.36 -0.98 -20.55
CA LEU A 127 19.51 0.15 -20.99
C LEU A 127 20.25 1.48 -20.84
N PRO A 128 20.17 2.39 -21.85
CA PRO A 128 20.79 3.71 -21.80
C PRO A 128 20.13 4.63 -20.74
N ASP A 129 20.80 5.76 -20.47
CA ASP A 129 20.31 6.86 -19.61
C ASP A 129 20.20 6.54 -18.12
N ALA A 130 20.89 5.50 -17.64
CA ALA A 130 20.99 5.16 -16.20
C ALA A 130 22.09 5.97 -15.48
N ALA A 131 22.11 7.30 -15.68
CA ALA A 131 23.05 8.18 -15.01
C ALA A 131 22.70 8.36 -13.52
N LEU A 132 23.72 8.68 -12.68
CA LEU A 132 23.53 8.84 -11.23
C LEU A 132 22.43 9.86 -10.84
N PRO A 133 22.30 11.02 -11.51
CA PRO A 133 21.19 11.94 -11.23
C PRO A 133 19.80 11.32 -11.53
N ALA A 134 19.66 10.57 -12.63
CA ALA A 134 18.42 9.89 -12.98
C ALA A 134 18.07 8.80 -11.94
N LEU A 135 19.07 8.05 -11.46
CA LEU A 135 18.85 7.06 -10.39
C LEU A 135 18.31 7.70 -9.11
N ALA A 136 18.89 8.83 -8.68
CA ALA A 136 18.45 9.55 -7.49
C ALA A 136 17.03 10.12 -7.66
N GLU A 137 16.73 10.70 -8.82
CA GLU A 137 15.42 11.23 -9.15
C GLU A 137 14.34 10.14 -9.13
N TRP A 138 14.56 9.01 -9.81
CA TRP A 138 13.59 7.92 -9.88
C TRP A 138 13.42 7.21 -8.54
N LEU A 139 14.48 7.06 -7.75
CA LEU A 139 14.36 6.59 -6.37
C LEU A 139 13.42 7.48 -5.56
N ALA A 140 13.64 8.80 -5.62
CA ALA A 140 12.81 9.76 -4.90
C ALA A 140 11.34 9.71 -5.37
N ARG A 141 11.09 9.65 -6.70
CA ARG A 141 9.74 9.55 -7.27
C ARG A 141 9.02 8.27 -6.86
N ILE A 142 9.68 7.10 -6.93
CA ILE A 142 9.08 5.81 -6.56
C ILE A 142 8.79 5.75 -5.07
N VAL A 143 9.71 6.20 -4.22
CA VAL A 143 9.49 6.22 -2.76
C VAL A 143 8.38 7.20 -2.41
N ALA A 144 8.42 8.44 -2.94
CA ALA A 144 7.39 9.44 -2.70
C ALA A 144 6.02 8.96 -3.20
N GLY A 145 5.94 8.41 -4.42
CA GLY A 145 4.71 7.88 -5.01
C GLY A 145 4.07 6.81 -4.12
N ASN A 146 4.85 5.81 -3.71
CA ASN A 146 4.33 4.73 -2.87
C ASN A 146 3.94 5.20 -1.46
N LEU A 147 4.61 6.21 -0.90
CA LEU A 147 4.20 6.83 0.37
C LEU A 147 2.93 7.67 0.21
N LEU A 148 2.73 8.34 -0.93
CA LEU A 148 1.47 9.01 -1.24
C LEU A 148 0.35 8.01 -1.48
N VAL A 149 0.62 6.84 -2.10
CA VAL A 149 -0.34 5.72 -2.18
C VAL A 149 -0.74 5.26 -0.79
N PHE A 150 0.21 5.13 0.14
CA PHE A 150 -0.12 4.81 1.55
C PHE A 150 -1.14 5.80 2.12
N VAL A 151 -0.97 7.11 1.88
CA VAL A 151 -1.95 8.14 2.31
C VAL A 151 -3.29 7.94 1.60
N ALA A 152 -3.29 7.71 0.28
CA ALA A 152 -4.51 7.55 -0.52
C ALA A 152 -5.36 6.33 -0.09
N VAL A 153 -4.72 5.26 0.40
CA VAL A 153 -5.42 4.03 0.85
C VAL A 153 -5.60 3.93 2.36
N LEU A 154 -5.21 4.95 3.14
CA LEU A 154 -5.41 4.98 4.60
C LEU A 154 -6.85 4.65 5.02
N PRO A 155 -7.91 5.23 4.42
CA PRO A 155 -9.29 4.91 4.80
C PRO A 155 -9.60 3.42 4.65
N LEU A 156 -9.18 2.81 3.52
CA LEU A 156 -9.38 1.38 3.26
C LEU A 156 -8.56 0.51 4.23
N THR A 157 -7.35 0.94 4.57
CA THR A 157 -6.50 0.24 5.56
C THR A 157 -7.11 0.27 6.96
N LEU A 158 -7.68 1.41 7.36
CA LEU A 158 -8.41 1.54 8.62
C LEU A 158 -9.65 0.65 8.63
N LEU A 159 -10.44 0.64 7.55
CA LEU A 159 -11.60 -0.25 7.41
C LEU A 159 -11.17 -1.73 7.48
N ALA A 160 -10.11 -2.13 6.77
CA ALA A 160 -9.59 -3.49 6.84
C ALA A 160 -9.13 -3.89 8.26
N SER A 161 -8.65 -2.91 9.03
CA SER A 161 -8.26 -3.13 10.43
C SER A 161 -9.45 -3.31 11.38
N LEU A 162 -10.61 -2.75 11.04
CA LEU A 162 -11.85 -2.86 11.82
C LEU A 162 -12.68 -4.09 11.44
N PHE A 163 -12.69 -4.43 10.14
CA PHE A 163 -13.43 -5.58 9.60
C PHE A 163 -12.51 -6.79 9.42
N VAL A 164 -12.18 -7.45 10.52
CA VAL A 164 -11.20 -8.56 10.57
C VAL A 164 -11.53 -9.71 9.59
N GLU A 165 -12.80 -10.02 9.38
CA GLU A 165 -13.24 -11.03 8.40
C GLU A 165 -13.20 -10.51 6.96
N GLY A 166 -13.22 -9.19 6.77
CA GLY A 166 -13.29 -8.52 5.47
C GLY A 166 -11.94 -8.10 4.88
N VAL A 167 -10.81 -8.49 5.45
CA VAL A 167 -9.47 -8.05 5.01
C VAL A 167 -9.25 -8.29 3.51
N TYR A 168 -9.61 -9.48 3.02
CA TYR A 168 -9.45 -9.82 1.60
C TYR A 168 -10.38 -9.01 0.68
N ALA A 169 -11.61 -8.73 1.14
CA ALA A 169 -12.53 -7.87 0.41
C ALA A 169 -12.02 -6.42 0.33
N CYS A 170 -11.48 -5.89 1.44
CA CYS A 170 -10.85 -4.57 1.45
C CYS A 170 -9.60 -4.52 0.56
N THR A 171 -8.83 -5.61 0.50
CA THR A 171 -7.67 -5.72 -0.40
C THR A 171 -8.10 -5.70 -1.87
N ALA A 172 -9.14 -6.46 -2.23
CA ALA A 172 -9.70 -6.45 -3.57
C ALA A 172 -10.26 -5.07 -3.93
N ALA A 173 -10.95 -4.41 -2.99
CA ALA A 173 -11.43 -3.05 -3.17
C ALA A 173 -10.27 -2.06 -3.38
N ALA A 174 -9.15 -2.21 -2.67
CA ALA A 174 -7.97 -1.38 -2.86
C ALA A 174 -7.31 -1.58 -4.23
N PHE A 175 -7.31 -2.81 -4.75
CA PHE A 175 -6.84 -3.10 -6.10
C PHE A 175 -7.72 -2.41 -7.16
N VAL A 176 -9.06 -2.55 -7.05
CA VAL A 176 -10.01 -1.90 -7.95
C VAL A 176 -9.92 -0.38 -7.83
N TYR A 177 -9.78 0.13 -6.61
CA TYR A 177 -9.57 1.56 -6.35
C TYR A 177 -8.31 2.08 -7.04
N GLY A 178 -7.18 1.39 -6.96
CA GLY A 178 -5.97 1.76 -7.69
C GLY A 178 -6.14 1.65 -9.20
N PHE A 179 -6.82 0.59 -9.70
CA PHE A 179 -7.06 0.37 -11.12
C PHE A 179 -7.79 1.54 -11.80
N PHE A 180 -8.77 2.17 -11.14
CA PHE A 180 -9.45 3.34 -11.70
C PHE A 180 -8.51 4.53 -11.95
N ALA A 181 -7.36 4.61 -11.30
CA ALA A 181 -6.36 5.64 -11.57
C ALA A 181 -5.64 5.47 -12.92
N SER A 182 -5.74 4.29 -13.56
CA SER A 182 -5.19 4.07 -14.91
C SER A 182 -6.00 4.76 -16.01
N MET A 183 -7.23 5.15 -15.71
CA MET A 183 -8.09 5.83 -16.66
C MET A 183 -7.71 7.31 -16.79
N GLU A 184 -7.94 7.89 -17.99
CA GLU A 184 -7.75 9.32 -18.24
C GLU A 184 -9.12 9.98 -18.44
N ALA A 185 -9.53 10.80 -17.45
CA ALA A 185 -10.78 11.55 -17.48
C ALA A 185 -10.69 12.80 -16.60
N ALA A 186 -11.33 13.89 -17.01
CA ALA A 186 -11.30 15.17 -16.27
C ALA A 186 -11.80 15.05 -14.82
N MET A 187 -12.79 14.16 -14.56
CA MET A 187 -13.32 13.91 -13.22
C MET A 187 -12.29 13.28 -12.27
N LEU A 188 -11.26 12.61 -12.80
CA LEU A 188 -10.22 11.98 -11.98
C LEU A 188 -9.22 12.96 -11.38
N ASN A 189 -9.33 14.25 -11.70
CA ASN A 189 -8.54 15.31 -11.08
C ASN A 189 -8.72 15.38 -9.53
N TYR A 190 -9.88 14.91 -9.04
CA TYR A 190 -10.19 14.81 -7.60
C TYR A 190 -10.20 13.37 -7.07
N TYR A 191 -9.66 12.43 -7.85
CA TYR A 191 -9.60 11.03 -7.43
C TYR A 191 -8.29 10.76 -6.68
N PRO A 192 -8.31 10.27 -5.42
CA PRO A 192 -7.12 10.25 -4.59
C PRO A 192 -5.99 9.36 -5.12
N ALA A 193 -6.32 8.20 -5.75
CA ALA A 193 -5.29 7.36 -6.36
C ALA A 193 -4.68 8.02 -7.61
N LYS A 194 -5.48 8.75 -8.42
CA LYS A 194 -4.98 9.54 -9.56
C LYS A 194 -4.16 10.73 -9.08
N ALA A 195 -4.54 11.37 -7.97
CA ALA A 195 -3.82 12.49 -7.38
C ALA A 195 -2.35 12.13 -7.08
N VAL A 196 -2.08 10.89 -6.70
CA VAL A 196 -0.69 10.41 -6.53
C VAL A 196 0.06 10.49 -7.85
N LEU A 197 -0.50 9.94 -8.94
CA LEU A 197 0.14 9.96 -10.25
C LEU A 197 0.36 11.40 -10.77
N ILE A 198 -0.65 12.28 -10.60
CA ILE A 198 -0.53 13.70 -10.99
C ILE A 198 0.69 14.38 -10.33
N LEU A 199 1.06 13.96 -9.10
CA LEU A 199 2.17 14.58 -8.37
C LEU A 199 3.54 13.97 -8.69
N VAL A 200 3.61 12.68 -9.04
CA VAL A 200 4.90 11.99 -9.16
C VAL A 200 5.22 11.47 -10.55
N ASP A 201 4.21 11.27 -11.40
CA ASP A 201 4.39 10.75 -12.76
C ASP A 201 4.49 11.89 -13.77
N PRO A 202 5.67 12.07 -14.43
CA PRO A 202 5.86 13.12 -15.42
C PRO A 202 5.04 12.91 -16.71
N ARG A 203 4.45 11.73 -16.91
CA ARG A 203 3.64 11.38 -18.10
C ARG A 203 2.15 11.42 -17.85
N CYS A 204 1.71 11.66 -16.60
CA CYS A 204 0.30 11.68 -16.26
C CYS A 204 -0.46 12.72 -17.12
N GLY A 205 -1.44 12.28 -17.90
CA GLY A 205 -2.23 13.13 -18.79
C GLY A 205 -1.56 13.52 -20.11
N VAL A 206 -0.32 13.12 -20.37
CA VAL A 206 0.38 13.43 -21.62
C VAL A 206 -0.25 12.67 -22.77
N GLY A 207 -0.59 13.40 -23.88
CA GLY A 207 -1.24 12.82 -25.06
C GLY A 207 -2.77 12.83 -25.04
N TYR A 208 -3.39 13.41 -24.00
CA TYR A 208 -4.84 13.56 -23.87
C TYR A 208 -5.24 15.02 -23.80
N ASP A 209 -5.56 15.64 -24.94
CA ASP A 209 -5.88 17.08 -25.06
C ASP A 209 -7.14 17.49 -24.27
N PHE A 210 -8.00 16.52 -23.93
CA PHE A 210 -9.24 16.74 -23.16
C PHE A 210 -9.06 16.71 -21.65
N VAL A 211 -7.84 16.46 -21.15
CA VAL A 211 -7.55 16.29 -19.72
C VAL A 211 -6.49 17.30 -19.28
N HIS A 212 -6.86 18.15 -18.32
CA HIS A 212 -5.93 19.07 -17.68
C HIS A 212 -5.89 18.79 -16.18
N TYR A 213 -4.85 18.07 -15.75
CA TYR A 213 -4.65 17.80 -14.33
C TYR A 213 -3.96 18.96 -13.63
N SER A 214 -4.46 19.30 -12.43
CA SER A 214 -3.89 20.35 -11.58
C SER A 214 -3.17 19.73 -10.37
N PRO A 215 -1.87 20.00 -10.18
CA PRO A 215 -1.16 19.56 -8.97
C PRO A 215 -1.78 20.09 -7.68
N ALA A 216 -2.37 21.29 -7.72
CA ALA A 216 -3.04 21.89 -6.57
C ALA A 216 -4.27 21.08 -6.14
N SER A 217 -5.12 20.62 -7.10
CA SER A 217 -6.26 19.75 -6.78
C SER A 217 -5.81 18.40 -6.23
N ALA A 218 -4.71 17.84 -6.74
CA ALA A 218 -4.15 16.59 -6.27
C ALA A 218 -3.68 16.70 -4.79
N VAL A 219 -2.98 17.78 -4.44
CA VAL A 219 -2.58 18.03 -3.04
C VAL A 219 -3.79 18.18 -2.14
N LEU A 220 -4.78 18.99 -2.53
CA LEU A 220 -6.01 19.18 -1.76
C LEU A 220 -6.77 17.88 -1.54
N THR A 221 -6.84 17.03 -2.57
CA THR A 221 -7.51 15.72 -2.49
C THR A 221 -6.80 14.80 -1.48
N LEU A 222 -5.47 14.70 -1.52
CA LEU A 222 -4.72 13.88 -0.58
C LEU A 222 -4.80 14.43 0.86
N LEU A 223 -4.80 15.74 1.03
CA LEU A 223 -5.05 16.37 2.34
C LEU A 223 -6.45 16.06 2.87
N ALA A 224 -7.48 16.11 2.01
CA ALA A 224 -8.84 15.76 2.39
C ALA A 224 -8.95 14.28 2.82
N VAL A 225 -8.27 13.36 2.10
CA VAL A 225 -8.20 11.94 2.47
C VAL A 225 -7.49 11.75 3.81
N LEU A 226 -6.39 12.45 4.03
CA LEU A 226 -5.64 12.39 5.29
C LEU A 226 -6.50 12.87 6.47
N LEU A 227 -7.18 14.02 6.32
CA LEU A 227 -8.08 14.55 7.33
C LEU A 227 -9.28 13.61 7.57
N GLY A 228 -9.91 13.09 6.52
CA GLY A 228 -10.99 12.10 6.62
C GLY A 228 -10.53 10.83 7.34
N SER A 229 -9.32 10.35 7.05
CA SER A 229 -8.72 9.21 7.74
C SER A 229 -8.46 9.51 9.23
N ALA A 230 -8.02 10.72 9.55
CA ALA A 230 -7.82 11.15 10.94
C ALA A 230 -9.16 11.21 11.70
N VAL A 231 -10.23 11.68 11.07
CA VAL A 231 -11.60 11.67 11.64
C VAL A 231 -12.07 10.23 11.85
N LEU A 232 -11.93 9.35 10.84
CA LEU A 232 -12.27 7.93 10.98
C LEU A 232 -11.51 7.29 12.14
N PHE A 233 -10.22 7.56 12.24
CA PHE A 233 -9.38 7.08 13.34
C PHE A 233 -9.87 7.61 14.71
N ALA A 234 -10.29 8.87 14.79
CA ALA A 234 -10.83 9.47 16.02
C ALA A 234 -12.18 8.86 16.43
N LEU A 235 -12.97 8.39 15.48
CA LEU A 235 -14.26 7.74 15.71
C LEU A 235 -14.14 6.26 16.12
N VAL A 236 -12.96 5.65 16.01
CA VAL A 236 -12.72 4.26 16.45
C VAL A 236 -12.86 4.17 17.96
N HIS A 237 -13.91 3.47 18.42
CA HIS A 237 -14.17 3.21 19.85
C HIS A 237 -13.70 1.81 20.25
N PRO A 238 -13.21 1.63 21.48
CA PRO A 238 -12.64 0.36 21.96
C PRO A 238 -13.59 -0.85 21.92
N GLY A 239 -14.89 -0.62 21.78
CA GLY A 239 -15.92 -1.67 21.84
C GLY A 239 -16.41 -2.24 20.50
N GLN A 240 -16.06 -1.64 19.37
CA GLN A 240 -16.68 -2.02 18.09
C GLN A 240 -16.14 -3.32 17.46
N GLY A 241 -14.93 -3.74 17.82
CA GLY A 241 -14.34 -4.99 17.30
C GLY A 241 -14.64 -6.24 18.15
N LEU A 242 -14.99 -6.08 19.42
CA LEU A 242 -15.14 -7.18 20.39
C LEU A 242 -16.47 -7.94 20.27
N ASN A 243 -17.51 -7.33 19.72
CA ASN A 243 -18.86 -7.91 19.72
C ASN A 243 -19.17 -8.86 18.55
N LYS A 244 -18.26 -9.11 17.62
CA LYS A 244 -18.52 -9.95 16.44
C LYS A 244 -17.68 -11.23 16.33
N VAL A 245 -16.71 -11.44 17.22
CA VAL A 245 -16.02 -12.73 17.26
C VAL A 245 -16.93 -13.73 17.97
N LYS A 246 -17.73 -14.49 17.22
CA LYS A 246 -18.40 -15.66 17.72
C LYS A 246 -17.33 -16.57 18.32
N SER A 247 -17.41 -16.81 19.64
CA SER A 247 -16.60 -17.83 20.28
C SER A 247 -16.69 -19.12 19.47
N PRO A 248 -15.58 -19.82 19.19
CA PRO A 248 -15.64 -21.11 18.52
C PRO A 248 -16.61 -21.98 19.32
N LYS A 249 -17.63 -22.54 18.64
CA LYS A 249 -18.52 -23.52 19.26
C LYS A 249 -17.63 -24.59 19.91
N LYS A 250 -17.69 -24.68 21.23
CA LYS A 250 -17.09 -25.82 21.96
C LYS A 250 -17.58 -27.06 21.25
N ALA A 251 -16.64 -27.82 20.66
CA ALA A 251 -16.96 -29.16 20.20
C ALA A 251 -17.53 -29.91 21.43
N THR A 252 -18.78 -30.27 21.38
CA THR A 252 -19.40 -31.16 22.32
C THR A 252 -18.64 -32.48 22.20
N LEU A 253 -17.75 -32.70 23.15
CA LEU A 253 -17.20 -34.06 23.38
C LEU A 253 -18.39 -34.97 23.54
N ALA A 254 -18.65 -35.77 22.51
CA ALA A 254 -19.57 -36.90 22.61
C ALA A 254 -19.09 -37.78 23.76
N LYS A 255 -19.91 -37.85 24.81
CA LYS A 255 -19.72 -38.86 25.84
C LYS A 255 -19.83 -40.23 25.16
N GLY A 256 -18.68 -40.81 24.85
CA GLY A 256 -18.58 -42.24 24.54
C GLY A 256 -18.69 -43.02 25.83
N TRP A 257 -19.42 -44.04 25.75
CA TRP A 257 -19.68 -45.09 26.72
C TRP A 257 -18.41 -45.82 27.14
#